data_7e37f3ee0b725ea2d16e276e575533d2
#
_entry.id   7e37f3ee0b725ea2d16e276e575533d2
#
_cell.length_a   1.000
_cell.length_b   1.000
_cell.length_c   1.000
_cell.angle_alpha   90.00
_cell.angle_beta   90.00
_cell.angle_gamma   90.00
#
_symmetry.space_group_name_H-M   'P 1'
#
loop_
_entity.id
_entity.type
_entity.pdbx_description
1 polymer ?
#
loop_
_entity_poly.entity_id
_entity_poly.type
_entity_poly.pdbx_seq_one_letter_code
_entity_poly.pdbx_strand_id
1 'polypeptide(L)'
;DIHIDLLHFVTGQVLAVNDGKLWVMAAVTGFVIAMVILFFRSLQLITFDRVMAASIGVPVVAFDYLLTTCTSLVVVSGVSVVGVILVVGLLITPAATAYLLCDRLWKMITLSAVFGWTSFLAGYGMSEYLSVAPGSSIVVAASLQFAIVFVCAPRYGLLTDWLRRRRAIPQQLVEDVLGSVLRDQRQQVPIETVFTYVEGREETIRRAVRSLERQQLLSVEGDLLQLTETGLPEARRLLRAHRLWETYLEHLGTPGEELHGRAHELEHVHDESAVDYLDDKLGHPLTDPHGSEIPEDFVDLVPGHEVPLAILREGHSGEVVKVTDTGLASELPIGTIIHVGPRRDQGQIWMIRFSLADEKDAGELELDHDGADAVTVLLH
;
A
#
# COMPACT_ATOMS: atom_id res chain seq x y z
N ASP A 1 -12.44 -59.44 8.36
CA ASP A 1 -13.51 -58.68 7.65
C ASP A 1 -13.54 -57.20 8.00
N ILE A 2 -13.13 -56.78 9.21
CA ILE A 2 -13.15 -55.35 9.63
C ILE A 2 -12.21 -54.47 8.80
N HIS A 3 -11.06 -54.96 8.32
CA HIS A 3 -10.12 -54.22 7.51
C HIS A 3 -10.65 -53.93 6.10
N ILE A 4 -11.47 -54.77 5.53
CA ILE A 4 -12.06 -54.61 4.20
C ILE A 4 -13.16 -53.51 4.26
N ASP A 5 -13.97 -53.51 5.32
CA ASP A 5 -15.00 -52.48 5.53
C ASP A 5 -14.44 -51.07 5.70
N LEU A 6 -13.32 -50.92 6.42
CA LEU A 6 -12.65 -49.64 6.60
C LEU A 6 -12.09 -49.11 5.27
N LEU A 7 -11.48 -49.95 4.43
CA LEU A 7 -10.94 -49.57 3.14
C LEU A 7 -12.06 -49.12 2.18
N HIS A 8 -13.20 -49.83 2.19
CA HIS A 8 -14.37 -49.44 1.39
C HIS A 8 -15.02 -48.15 1.86
N PHE A 9 -15.00 -47.85 3.17
CA PHE A 9 -15.50 -46.56 3.69
C PHE A 9 -14.63 -45.39 3.30
N VAL A 10 -13.31 -45.55 3.23
CA VAL A 10 -12.36 -44.51 2.88
C VAL A 10 -12.33 -44.26 1.37
N THR A 11 -12.30 -45.31 0.56
CA THR A 11 -12.19 -45.23 -0.91
C THR A 11 -13.52 -44.99 -1.63
N GLY A 12 -14.65 -45.27 -0.97
CA GLY A 12 -16.01 -45.20 -1.52
C GLY A 12 -16.29 -46.25 -2.61
N GLN A 13 -17.56 -46.54 -2.81
CA GLN A 13 -18.03 -47.42 -3.89
C GLN A 13 -18.89 -46.61 -4.87
N VAL A 14 -18.28 -45.71 -5.63
CA VAL A 14 -18.98 -44.83 -6.60
C VAL A 14 -19.83 -45.61 -7.59
N LEU A 15 -19.43 -46.86 -7.92
CA LEU A 15 -20.11 -47.71 -8.90
C LEU A 15 -21.21 -48.61 -8.29
N ALA A 16 -21.35 -48.68 -6.97
CA ALA A 16 -22.33 -49.57 -6.27
C ALA A 16 -23.37 -48.77 -5.48
N VAL A 17 -23.86 -47.68 -6.02
CA VAL A 17 -24.83 -46.78 -5.37
C VAL A 17 -26.25 -47.37 -5.53
N ASN A 18 -26.96 -47.56 -4.40
CA ASN A 18 -28.37 -47.94 -4.42
C ASN A 18 -29.26 -46.73 -4.72
N ASP A 19 -30.34 -46.95 -5.50
CA ASP A 19 -31.32 -45.93 -5.91
C ASP A 19 -31.84 -45.08 -4.72
N GLY A 20 -32.07 -45.72 -3.55
CA GLY A 20 -32.51 -45.01 -2.37
C GLY A 20 -31.52 -43.95 -1.86
N LYS A 21 -30.20 -44.25 -1.89
CA LYS A 21 -29.15 -43.26 -1.52
C LYS A 21 -29.07 -42.13 -2.54
N LEU A 22 -29.31 -42.42 -3.81
CA LEU A 22 -29.30 -41.42 -4.88
C LEU A 22 -30.43 -40.41 -4.72
N TRP A 23 -31.64 -40.87 -4.37
CA TRP A 23 -32.77 -39.99 -4.10
C TRP A 23 -32.56 -39.10 -2.86
N VAL A 24 -31.96 -39.65 -1.78
CA VAL A 24 -31.62 -38.89 -0.59
C VAL A 24 -30.61 -37.79 -0.94
N MET A 25 -29.56 -38.13 -1.69
CA MET A 25 -28.55 -37.15 -2.12
C MET A 25 -29.15 -36.07 -3.03
N ALA A 26 -30.04 -36.41 -3.97
CA ALA A 26 -30.76 -35.45 -4.80
C ALA A 26 -31.65 -34.52 -3.96
N ALA A 27 -32.36 -35.06 -2.97
CA ALA A 27 -33.21 -34.27 -2.07
C ALA A 27 -32.37 -33.29 -1.22
N VAL A 28 -31.24 -33.74 -0.64
CA VAL A 28 -30.32 -32.90 0.14
C VAL A 28 -29.73 -31.79 -0.77
N THR A 29 -29.27 -32.14 -1.96
CA THR A 29 -28.73 -31.21 -2.90
C THR A 29 -29.76 -30.12 -3.31
N GLY A 30 -31.00 -30.56 -3.64
CA GLY A 30 -32.09 -29.64 -3.97
C GLY A 30 -32.44 -28.72 -2.79
N PHE A 31 -32.47 -29.24 -1.58
CA PHE A 31 -32.72 -28.46 -0.36
C PHE A 31 -31.62 -27.39 -0.15
N VAL A 32 -30.34 -27.77 -0.24
CA VAL A 32 -29.23 -26.86 -0.04
C VAL A 32 -29.20 -25.75 -1.13
N ILE A 33 -29.42 -26.13 -2.39
CA ILE A 33 -29.50 -25.14 -3.50
C ILE A 33 -30.67 -24.19 -3.25
N ALA A 34 -31.84 -24.65 -2.88
CA ALA A 34 -33.00 -23.82 -2.58
C ALA A 34 -32.71 -22.86 -1.42
N MET A 35 -32.06 -23.32 -0.34
CA MET A 35 -31.64 -22.50 0.80
C MET A 35 -30.63 -21.42 0.40
N VAL A 36 -29.63 -21.76 -0.40
CA VAL A 36 -28.63 -20.82 -0.87
C VAL A 36 -29.28 -19.74 -1.76
N ILE A 37 -30.20 -20.12 -2.65
CA ILE A 37 -30.89 -19.16 -3.53
C ILE A 37 -31.82 -18.26 -2.71
N LEU A 38 -32.61 -18.82 -1.79
CA LEU A 38 -33.58 -18.08 -0.99
C LEU A 38 -32.90 -17.05 -0.10
N PHE A 39 -31.81 -17.42 0.53
CA PHE A 39 -31.08 -16.58 1.48
C PHE A 39 -29.80 -15.95 0.92
N PHE A 40 -29.63 -15.94 -0.39
CA PHE A 40 -28.39 -15.48 -1.06
C PHE A 40 -27.90 -14.11 -0.57
N ARG A 41 -28.80 -13.14 -0.46
CA ARG A 41 -28.44 -11.76 -0.02
C ARG A 41 -27.96 -11.72 1.44
N SER A 42 -28.65 -12.44 2.33
CA SER A 42 -28.29 -12.51 3.74
C SER A 42 -26.95 -13.24 3.93
N LEU A 43 -26.75 -14.36 3.22
CA LEU A 43 -25.51 -15.13 3.22
C LEU A 43 -24.34 -14.30 2.67
N GLN A 44 -24.56 -13.56 1.60
CA GLN A 44 -23.55 -12.67 1.04
C GLN A 44 -23.14 -11.61 2.06
N LEU A 45 -24.11 -10.92 2.69
CA LEU A 45 -23.83 -9.88 3.67
C LEU A 45 -23.04 -10.42 4.87
N ILE A 46 -23.46 -11.55 5.45
CA ILE A 46 -22.79 -12.17 6.60
C ILE A 46 -21.36 -12.62 6.26
N THR A 47 -21.13 -13.07 5.02
CA THR A 47 -19.81 -13.53 4.57
C THR A 47 -18.81 -12.36 4.46
N PHE A 48 -19.25 -11.18 4.04
CA PHE A 48 -18.39 -10.03 3.85
C PHE A 48 -18.28 -9.13 5.09
N ASP A 49 -19.40 -8.89 5.78
CA ASP A 49 -19.43 -8.03 6.97
C ASP A 49 -20.47 -8.51 7.98
N ARG A 50 -19.99 -9.24 8.98
CA ARG A 50 -20.83 -9.77 10.06
C ARG A 50 -21.36 -8.68 10.99
N VAL A 51 -20.58 -7.62 11.21
CA VAL A 51 -20.95 -6.53 12.11
C VAL A 51 -22.08 -5.72 11.49
N MET A 52 -21.94 -5.36 10.23
CA MET A 52 -22.99 -4.67 9.48
C MET A 52 -24.26 -5.53 9.36
N ALA A 53 -24.14 -6.84 9.09
CA ALA A 53 -25.28 -7.75 9.06
C ALA A 53 -26.07 -7.73 10.36
N ALA A 54 -25.37 -7.81 11.51
CA ALA A 54 -25.99 -7.75 12.83
C ALA A 54 -26.64 -6.39 13.11
N SER A 55 -26.04 -5.29 12.71
CA SER A 55 -26.56 -3.93 12.95
C SER A 55 -27.88 -3.65 12.22
N ILE A 56 -28.11 -4.23 11.05
CA ILE A 56 -29.37 -4.13 10.29
C ILE A 56 -30.38 -5.23 10.63
N GLY A 57 -30.14 -6.00 11.72
CA GLY A 57 -31.10 -6.95 12.28
C GLY A 57 -31.08 -8.34 11.63
N VAL A 58 -30.07 -8.69 10.83
CA VAL A 58 -29.94 -10.06 10.30
C VAL A 58 -29.47 -11.00 11.42
N PRO A 59 -30.16 -12.13 11.71
CA PRO A 59 -29.80 -13.04 12.78
C PRO A 59 -28.57 -13.89 12.37
N VAL A 60 -27.37 -13.34 12.52
CA VAL A 60 -26.09 -13.94 12.08
C VAL A 60 -25.91 -15.37 12.63
N VAL A 61 -26.20 -15.56 13.92
CA VAL A 61 -26.07 -16.87 14.60
C VAL A 61 -26.98 -17.92 13.97
N ALA A 62 -28.22 -17.58 13.60
CA ALA A 62 -29.13 -18.52 12.95
C ALA A 62 -28.62 -18.94 11.56
N PHE A 63 -28.01 -18.02 10.82
CA PHE A 63 -27.40 -18.32 9.52
C PHE A 63 -26.12 -19.16 9.65
N ASP A 64 -25.31 -18.94 10.69
CA ASP A 64 -24.15 -19.80 10.97
C ASP A 64 -24.60 -21.25 11.25
N TYR A 65 -25.65 -21.44 12.05
CA TYR A 65 -26.23 -22.77 12.27
C TYR A 65 -26.82 -23.36 10.98
N LEU A 66 -27.50 -22.56 10.19
CA LEU A 66 -28.06 -23.01 8.90
C LEU A 66 -26.95 -23.51 7.96
N LEU A 67 -25.87 -22.72 7.79
CA LEU A 67 -24.73 -23.11 6.96
C LEU A 67 -24.03 -24.37 7.47
N THR A 68 -23.81 -24.46 8.76
CA THR A 68 -23.20 -25.63 9.38
C THR A 68 -24.07 -26.89 9.18
N THR A 69 -25.39 -26.75 9.34
CA THR A 69 -26.34 -27.85 9.11
C THR A 69 -26.36 -28.26 7.65
N CYS A 70 -26.41 -27.32 6.70
CA CYS A 70 -26.36 -27.63 5.27
C CYS A 70 -25.06 -28.33 4.89
N THR A 71 -23.92 -27.84 5.39
CA THR A 71 -22.62 -28.48 5.15
C THR A 71 -22.55 -29.88 5.71
N SER A 72 -23.04 -30.10 6.94
CA SER A 72 -23.09 -31.41 7.58
C SER A 72 -23.96 -32.40 6.80
N LEU A 73 -25.14 -31.97 6.32
CA LEU A 73 -26.02 -32.79 5.49
C LEU A 73 -25.35 -33.24 4.19
N VAL A 74 -24.66 -32.30 3.51
CA VAL A 74 -23.91 -32.60 2.28
C VAL A 74 -22.77 -33.58 2.54
N VAL A 75 -21.99 -33.35 3.61
CA VAL A 75 -20.88 -34.24 3.97
C VAL A 75 -21.36 -35.64 4.32
N VAL A 76 -22.35 -35.78 5.21
CA VAL A 76 -22.87 -37.08 5.63
C VAL A 76 -23.48 -37.83 4.47
N SER A 77 -24.31 -37.19 3.65
CA SER A 77 -24.91 -37.84 2.47
C SER A 77 -23.85 -38.20 1.42
N GLY A 78 -22.88 -37.34 1.20
CA GLY A 78 -21.79 -37.57 0.25
C GLY A 78 -20.85 -38.72 0.67
N VAL A 79 -20.41 -38.73 1.94
CA VAL A 79 -19.52 -39.78 2.47
C VAL A 79 -20.12 -41.17 2.35
N SER A 80 -21.43 -41.31 2.56
CA SER A 80 -22.13 -42.59 2.46
C SER A 80 -22.18 -43.14 1.03
N VAL A 81 -21.94 -42.33 0.02
CA VAL A 81 -22.03 -42.69 -1.42
C VAL A 81 -20.65 -42.70 -2.08
N VAL A 82 -19.84 -41.71 -1.84
CA VAL A 82 -18.63 -41.41 -2.64
C VAL A 82 -17.34 -41.60 -1.84
N GLY A 83 -17.43 -41.72 -0.52
CA GLY A 83 -16.29 -41.87 0.39
C GLY A 83 -15.74 -40.55 0.88
N VAL A 84 -15.00 -40.60 2.00
CA VAL A 84 -14.51 -39.41 2.72
C VAL A 84 -13.53 -38.60 1.87
N ILE A 85 -12.56 -39.27 1.22
CA ILE A 85 -11.48 -38.60 0.46
C ILE A 85 -12.07 -37.72 -0.65
N LEU A 86 -13.02 -38.25 -1.42
CA LEU A 86 -13.59 -37.53 -2.54
C LEU A 86 -14.49 -36.38 -2.08
N VAL A 87 -15.27 -36.56 -1.00
CA VAL A 87 -16.14 -35.51 -0.46
C VAL A 87 -15.32 -34.33 0.04
N VAL A 88 -14.25 -34.58 0.83
CA VAL A 88 -13.38 -33.50 1.34
C VAL A 88 -12.66 -32.81 0.19
N GLY A 89 -12.15 -33.56 -0.78
CA GLY A 89 -11.46 -33.00 -1.95
C GLY A 89 -12.37 -32.09 -2.80
N LEU A 90 -13.60 -32.56 -3.11
CA LEU A 90 -14.56 -31.79 -3.91
C LEU A 90 -15.22 -30.64 -3.13
N LEU A 91 -15.26 -30.68 -1.81
CA LEU A 91 -15.81 -29.60 -1.00
C LEU A 91 -14.92 -28.36 -1.02
N ILE A 92 -13.60 -28.56 -0.96
CA ILE A 92 -12.64 -27.47 -0.78
C ILE A 92 -12.02 -27.03 -2.11
N THR A 93 -11.50 -27.97 -2.91
CA THR A 93 -10.64 -27.67 -4.06
C THR A 93 -11.33 -26.84 -5.15
N PRO A 94 -12.57 -27.14 -5.61
CA PRO A 94 -13.22 -26.33 -6.62
C PRO A 94 -13.55 -24.91 -6.15
N ALA A 95 -13.93 -24.77 -4.87
CA ALA A 95 -14.22 -23.47 -4.27
C ALA A 95 -12.96 -22.62 -4.16
N ALA A 96 -11.84 -23.19 -3.71
CA ALA A 96 -10.53 -22.53 -3.65
C ALA A 96 -10.05 -22.13 -5.04
N THR A 97 -10.25 -22.99 -6.06
CA THR A 97 -9.92 -22.70 -7.46
C THR A 97 -10.72 -21.50 -7.99
N ALA A 98 -12.01 -21.46 -7.71
CA ALA A 98 -12.89 -20.35 -8.13
C ALA A 98 -12.54 -19.03 -7.44
N TYR A 99 -12.15 -19.08 -6.16
CA TYR A 99 -11.71 -17.91 -5.38
C TYR A 99 -10.51 -17.21 -6.01
N LEU A 100 -9.57 -17.95 -6.58
CA LEU A 100 -8.39 -17.37 -7.25
C LEU A 100 -8.73 -16.57 -8.53
N LEU A 101 -9.93 -16.77 -9.10
CA LEU A 101 -10.32 -16.18 -10.38
C LEU A 101 -11.34 -15.06 -10.26
N CYS A 102 -12.09 -14.97 -9.16
CA CYS A 102 -13.19 -14.01 -9.06
C CYS A 102 -13.45 -13.53 -7.63
N ASP A 103 -13.86 -12.23 -7.53
CA ASP A 103 -14.13 -11.54 -6.27
C ASP A 103 -15.63 -11.47 -5.92
N ARG A 104 -16.51 -11.94 -6.81
CA ARG A 104 -17.97 -11.88 -6.62
C ARG A 104 -18.52 -13.25 -6.20
N LEU A 105 -19.20 -13.31 -5.06
CA LEU A 105 -19.71 -14.56 -4.48
C LEU A 105 -20.52 -15.39 -5.47
N TRP A 106 -21.46 -14.78 -6.24
CA TRP A 106 -22.27 -15.53 -7.21
C TRP A 106 -21.42 -16.16 -8.33
N LYS A 107 -20.37 -15.43 -8.81
CA LYS A 107 -19.43 -15.96 -9.81
C LYS A 107 -18.59 -17.09 -9.22
N MET A 108 -18.19 -16.94 -7.96
CA MET A 108 -17.42 -17.97 -7.25
C MET A 108 -18.21 -19.25 -7.10
N ILE A 109 -19.50 -19.18 -6.73
CA ILE A 109 -20.40 -20.34 -6.62
C ILE A 109 -20.56 -21.04 -7.98
N THR A 110 -20.88 -20.28 -9.03
CA THR A 110 -21.07 -20.87 -10.37
C THR A 110 -19.79 -21.47 -10.91
N LEU A 111 -18.66 -20.78 -10.76
CA LEU A 111 -17.37 -21.24 -11.24
C LEU A 111 -16.89 -22.48 -10.45
N SER A 112 -17.13 -22.52 -9.12
CA SER A 112 -16.85 -23.66 -8.29
C SER A 112 -17.64 -24.91 -8.75
N ALA A 113 -18.92 -24.73 -9.10
CA ALA A 113 -19.73 -25.82 -9.65
C ALA A 113 -19.18 -26.34 -10.98
N VAL A 114 -18.74 -25.42 -11.86
CA VAL A 114 -18.10 -25.78 -13.14
C VAL A 114 -16.79 -26.52 -12.90
N PHE A 115 -15.95 -26.06 -11.98
CA PHE A 115 -14.70 -26.73 -11.64
C PHE A 115 -14.94 -28.11 -10.99
N GLY A 116 -15.93 -28.25 -10.12
CA GLY A 116 -16.34 -29.56 -9.58
C GLY A 116 -16.78 -30.53 -10.68
N TRP A 117 -17.60 -30.05 -11.61
CA TRP A 117 -18.06 -30.86 -12.76
C TRP A 117 -16.91 -31.28 -13.69
N THR A 118 -16.03 -30.36 -14.05
CA THR A 118 -14.88 -30.65 -14.93
C THR A 118 -13.87 -31.56 -14.25
N SER A 119 -13.62 -31.40 -12.95
CA SER A 119 -12.77 -32.32 -12.17
C SER A 119 -13.34 -33.74 -12.12
N PHE A 120 -14.67 -33.86 -11.97
CA PHE A 120 -15.35 -35.14 -11.99
C PHE A 120 -15.20 -35.85 -13.34
N LEU A 121 -15.48 -35.15 -14.46
CA LEU A 121 -15.36 -35.73 -15.81
C LEU A 121 -13.91 -36.12 -16.13
N ALA A 122 -12.95 -35.25 -15.83
CA ALA A 122 -11.52 -35.52 -16.08
C ALA A 122 -11.01 -36.67 -15.21
N GLY A 123 -11.36 -36.69 -13.92
CA GLY A 123 -10.94 -37.73 -13.01
C GLY A 123 -11.60 -39.11 -13.29
N TYR A 124 -12.88 -39.08 -13.70
CA TYR A 124 -13.55 -40.33 -14.11
C TYR A 124 -12.94 -40.89 -15.40
N GLY A 125 -12.70 -40.04 -16.41
CA GLY A 125 -12.00 -40.46 -17.63
C GLY A 125 -10.58 -41.01 -17.35
N MET A 126 -9.86 -40.38 -16.43
CA MET A 126 -8.54 -40.85 -16.01
C MET A 126 -8.60 -42.20 -15.29
N SER A 127 -9.61 -42.39 -14.46
CA SER A 127 -9.87 -43.66 -13.76
C SER A 127 -10.11 -44.82 -14.73
N GLU A 128 -10.93 -44.60 -15.74
CA GLU A 128 -11.23 -45.58 -16.81
C GLU A 128 -9.96 -45.93 -17.60
N TYR A 129 -9.20 -44.92 -18.03
CA TYR A 129 -8.01 -45.13 -18.83
C TYR A 129 -6.85 -45.79 -18.08
N LEU A 130 -6.64 -45.44 -16.79
CA LEU A 130 -5.53 -45.94 -15.97
C LEU A 130 -5.91 -47.13 -15.11
N SER A 131 -7.20 -47.55 -15.11
CA SER A 131 -7.73 -48.63 -14.24
C SER A 131 -7.45 -48.41 -12.76
N VAL A 132 -7.60 -47.14 -12.29
CA VAL A 132 -7.37 -46.73 -10.89
C VAL A 132 -8.70 -46.40 -10.22
N ALA A 133 -8.73 -46.35 -8.87
CA ALA A 133 -9.95 -46.04 -8.11
C ALA A 133 -10.52 -44.64 -8.52
N PRO A 134 -11.83 -44.54 -8.85
CA PRO A 134 -12.43 -43.31 -9.34
C PRO A 134 -12.32 -42.13 -8.36
N GLY A 135 -12.52 -42.37 -7.07
CA GLY A 135 -12.48 -41.32 -6.05
C GLY A 135 -11.14 -40.60 -5.97
N SER A 136 -10.04 -41.37 -5.94
CA SER A 136 -8.69 -40.80 -5.90
C SER A 136 -8.32 -40.06 -7.21
N SER A 137 -8.73 -40.60 -8.36
CA SER A 137 -8.49 -39.98 -9.67
C SER A 137 -9.18 -38.64 -9.80
N ILE A 138 -10.41 -38.51 -9.31
CA ILE A 138 -11.15 -37.23 -9.33
C ILE A 138 -10.47 -36.19 -8.42
N VAL A 139 -9.98 -36.59 -7.23
CA VAL A 139 -9.25 -35.69 -6.34
C VAL A 139 -7.94 -35.22 -6.95
N VAL A 140 -7.20 -36.13 -7.62
CA VAL A 140 -5.96 -35.77 -8.34
C VAL A 140 -6.27 -34.80 -9.48
N ALA A 141 -7.32 -35.04 -10.27
CA ALA A 141 -7.74 -34.12 -11.32
C ALA A 141 -8.13 -32.74 -10.78
N ALA A 142 -8.87 -32.67 -9.66
CA ALA A 142 -9.22 -31.43 -9.01
C ALA A 142 -7.97 -30.69 -8.49
N SER A 143 -7.03 -31.41 -7.88
CA SER A 143 -5.78 -30.85 -7.39
C SER A 143 -4.90 -30.32 -8.52
N LEU A 144 -4.80 -31.04 -9.63
CA LEU A 144 -4.07 -30.57 -10.81
C LEU A 144 -4.71 -29.31 -11.41
N GLN A 145 -6.04 -29.29 -11.51
CA GLN A 145 -6.79 -28.12 -11.98
C GLN A 145 -6.56 -26.90 -11.07
N PHE A 146 -6.57 -27.09 -9.75
CA PHE A 146 -6.22 -26.03 -8.78
C PHE A 146 -4.80 -25.54 -9.00
N ALA A 147 -3.82 -26.44 -9.13
CA ALA A 147 -2.41 -26.07 -9.35
C ALA A 147 -2.22 -25.27 -10.63
N ILE A 148 -2.87 -25.66 -11.74
CA ILE A 148 -2.82 -24.90 -13.00
C ILE A 148 -3.38 -23.48 -12.80
N VAL A 149 -4.55 -23.38 -12.19
CA VAL A 149 -5.17 -22.06 -11.93
C VAL A 149 -4.34 -21.25 -10.97
N PHE A 150 -3.78 -21.82 -9.91
CA PHE A 150 -2.92 -21.15 -8.95
C PHE A 150 -1.66 -20.56 -9.62
N VAL A 151 -1.08 -21.25 -10.58
CA VAL A 151 0.07 -20.74 -11.33
C VAL A 151 -0.35 -19.64 -12.31
N CYS A 152 -1.48 -19.84 -13.03
CA CYS A 152 -1.89 -18.99 -14.16
C CYS A 152 -2.88 -17.89 -13.81
N ALA A 153 -3.42 -17.83 -12.58
CA ALA A 153 -4.46 -16.84 -12.22
C ALA A 153 -4.00 -15.39 -12.47
N PRO A 154 -4.84 -14.55 -13.08
CA PRO A 154 -4.44 -13.21 -13.51
C PRO A 154 -4.18 -12.23 -12.34
N ARG A 155 -4.74 -12.48 -11.14
CA ARG A 155 -4.59 -11.62 -9.97
C ARG A 155 -3.72 -12.22 -8.89
N TYR A 156 -3.90 -13.50 -8.58
CA TYR A 156 -3.25 -14.20 -7.47
C TYR A 156 -2.30 -15.30 -7.91
N GLY A 157 -2.03 -15.39 -9.23
CA GLY A 157 -1.17 -16.43 -9.81
C GLY A 157 0.31 -16.15 -9.59
N LEU A 158 1.06 -17.20 -9.28
CA LEU A 158 2.50 -17.14 -9.09
C LEU A 158 3.23 -16.55 -10.31
N LEU A 159 2.80 -16.96 -11.52
CA LEU A 159 3.40 -16.47 -12.77
C LEU A 159 3.14 -14.98 -12.99
N THR A 160 1.92 -14.55 -12.70
CA THR A 160 1.53 -13.13 -12.82
C THR A 160 2.28 -12.26 -11.82
N ASP A 161 2.43 -12.72 -10.59
CA ASP A 161 3.19 -12.01 -9.55
C ASP A 161 4.69 -11.94 -9.89
N TRP A 162 5.25 -13.04 -10.37
CA TRP A 162 6.63 -13.07 -10.81
C TRP A 162 6.90 -12.15 -12.02
N LEU A 163 6.00 -12.14 -13.02
CA LEU A 163 6.08 -11.22 -14.15
C LEU A 163 5.90 -9.77 -13.74
N ARG A 164 4.99 -9.49 -12.79
CA ARG A 164 4.76 -8.16 -12.24
C ARG A 164 6.01 -7.65 -11.51
N ARG A 165 6.59 -8.48 -10.63
CA ARG A 165 7.85 -8.14 -9.92
C ARG A 165 9.02 -7.91 -10.87
N ARG A 166 9.15 -8.73 -11.92
CA ARG A 166 10.18 -8.51 -12.95
C ARG A 166 9.98 -7.24 -13.77
N ARG A 167 8.75 -6.76 -13.93
CA ARG A 167 8.40 -5.54 -14.67
C ARG A 167 8.28 -4.31 -13.78
N ALA A 168 8.11 -4.48 -12.50
CA ALA A 168 8.05 -3.38 -11.55
C ALA A 168 9.38 -2.63 -11.57
N ILE A 169 9.32 -1.32 -11.70
CA ILE A 169 10.44 -0.44 -11.47
C ILE A 169 10.43 -0.16 -9.96
N PRO A 170 11.53 -0.41 -9.22
CA PRO A 170 11.61 -0.03 -7.83
C PRO A 170 11.30 1.46 -7.67
N GLN A 171 10.46 1.82 -6.71
CA GLN A 171 10.10 3.21 -6.48
C GLN A 171 11.34 4.03 -6.11
N GLN A 172 12.23 3.48 -5.29
CA GLN A 172 13.52 4.07 -4.97
C GLN A 172 14.29 4.51 -6.22
N LEU A 173 14.41 3.62 -7.22
CA LEU A 173 15.12 3.95 -8.45
C LEU A 173 14.49 5.13 -9.21
N VAL A 174 13.16 5.29 -9.14
CA VAL A 174 12.46 6.41 -9.76
C VAL A 174 12.81 7.71 -9.05
N GLU A 175 12.86 7.67 -7.73
CA GLU A 175 13.22 8.80 -6.86
C GLU A 175 14.70 9.16 -6.98
N ASP A 176 15.59 8.16 -7.04
CA ASP A 176 17.03 8.35 -7.28
C ASP A 176 17.29 9.07 -8.59
N VAL A 177 16.59 8.68 -9.67
CA VAL A 177 16.67 9.37 -10.94
C VAL A 177 16.23 10.82 -10.82
N LEU A 178 15.11 11.08 -10.15
CA LEU A 178 14.59 12.43 -9.95
C LEU A 178 15.57 13.30 -9.12
N GLY A 179 16.06 12.75 -8.02
CA GLY A 179 17.05 13.40 -7.16
C GLY A 179 18.38 13.66 -7.85
N SER A 180 18.86 12.73 -8.71
CA SER A 180 20.09 12.90 -9.46
C SER A 180 20.01 14.06 -10.46
N VAL A 181 18.86 14.26 -11.11
CA VAL A 181 18.64 15.39 -12.04
C VAL A 181 18.62 16.72 -11.27
N LEU A 182 18.09 16.76 -10.05
CA LEU A 182 18.11 17.98 -9.23
C LEU A 182 19.52 18.31 -8.72
N ARG A 183 20.32 17.29 -8.33
CA ARG A 183 21.70 17.49 -7.83
C ARG A 183 22.65 18.03 -8.88
N ASP A 184 22.44 17.68 -10.13
CA ASP A 184 23.18 18.28 -11.24
C ASP A 184 22.57 19.66 -11.55
N GLN A 185 23.22 20.73 -11.11
CA GLN A 185 22.77 22.15 -11.21
C GLN A 185 22.57 22.63 -12.67
N ARG A 186 22.72 21.77 -13.66
CA ARG A 186 22.45 22.09 -15.06
C ARG A 186 20.96 22.11 -15.31
N GLN A 187 20.51 23.01 -16.20
CA GLN A 187 19.09 23.01 -16.61
C GLN A 187 18.71 21.74 -17.38
N GLN A 188 19.68 21.14 -18.09
CA GLN A 188 19.50 19.89 -18.84
C GLN A 188 20.62 18.91 -18.49
N VAL A 189 20.28 17.75 -18.01
CA VAL A 189 21.20 16.71 -17.53
C VAL A 189 21.26 15.57 -18.52
N PRO A 190 22.46 15.21 -19.04
CA PRO A 190 22.60 14.02 -19.89
C PRO A 190 22.23 12.73 -19.13
N ILE A 191 21.53 11.82 -19.77
CA ILE A 191 21.14 10.54 -19.17
C ILE A 191 22.36 9.71 -18.70
N GLU A 192 23.50 9.88 -19.35
CA GLU A 192 24.77 9.24 -18.96
C GLU A 192 25.25 9.68 -17.58
N THR A 193 24.97 10.93 -17.19
CA THR A 193 25.24 11.45 -15.84
C THR A 193 24.40 10.70 -14.81
N VAL A 194 23.12 10.44 -15.11
CA VAL A 194 22.23 9.69 -14.22
C VAL A 194 22.74 8.24 -14.04
N PHE A 195 23.26 7.60 -15.08
CA PHE A 195 23.85 6.27 -14.96
C PHE A 195 25.08 6.21 -14.05
N THR A 196 25.73 7.35 -13.81
CA THR A 196 26.90 7.44 -12.93
C THR A 196 26.48 7.57 -11.46
N TYR A 197 25.37 8.25 -11.21
CA TYR A 197 24.91 8.54 -9.84
C TYR A 197 23.91 7.50 -9.31
N VAL A 198 23.17 6.83 -10.18
CA VAL A 198 22.09 5.92 -9.79
C VAL A 198 22.53 4.48 -9.98
N GLU A 199 22.50 3.71 -8.89
CA GLU A 199 22.80 2.29 -8.93
C GLU A 199 21.68 1.51 -9.63
N GLY A 200 22.00 0.84 -10.74
CA GLY A 200 21.03 0.03 -11.47
C GLY A 200 21.47 -0.35 -12.87
N ARG A 201 20.68 -1.23 -13.49
CA ARG A 201 20.91 -1.57 -14.91
C ARG A 201 20.39 -0.41 -15.77
N GLU A 202 21.16 0.01 -16.75
CA GLU A 202 20.76 1.10 -17.68
C GLU A 202 19.34 0.94 -18.24
N GLU A 203 18.95 -0.28 -18.59
CA GLU A 203 17.59 -0.55 -19.08
C GLU A 203 16.51 -0.28 -18.04
N THR A 204 16.80 -0.49 -16.75
CA THR A 204 15.87 -0.21 -15.66
C THR A 204 15.79 1.28 -15.39
N ILE A 205 16.93 1.97 -15.43
CA ILE A 205 17.01 3.44 -15.30
C ILE A 205 16.27 4.10 -16.46
N ARG A 206 16.46 3.67 -17.70
CA ARG A 206 15.70 4.17 -18.88
C ARG A 206 14.19 3.92 -18.74
N ARG A 207 13.78 2.85 -18.07
CA ARG A 207 12.35 2.60 -17.76
C ARG A 207 11.84 3.56 -16.67
N ALA A 208 12.67 3.87 -15.65
CA ALA A 208 12.34 4.85 -14.62
C ALA A 208 12.18 6.26 -15.23
N VAL A 209 13.11 6.69 -16.09
CA VAL A 209 13.01 7.96 -16.84
C VAL A 209 11.71 8.03 -17.63
N ARG A 210 11.36 6.99 -18.40
CA ARG A 210 10.08 6.93 -19.15
C ARG A 210 8.85 6.91 -18.24
N SER A 211 8.98 6.44 -17.00
CA SER A 211 7.91 6.49 -16.01
C SER A 211 7.70 7.91 -15.50
N LEU A 212 8.78 8.62 -15.18
CA LEU A 212 8.77 10.01 -14.73
C LEU A 212 8.28 10.96 -15.84
N GLU A 213 8.66 10.73 -17.10
CA GLU A 213 8.15 11.46 -18.25
C GLU A 213 6.63 11.30 -18.41
N ARG A 214 6.11 10.09 -18.27
CA ARG A 214 4.65 9.83 -18.29
C ARG A 214 3.89 10.46 -17.13
N GLN A 215 4.54 10.62 -15.99
CA GLN A 215 4.01 11.34 -14.82
C GLN A 215 4.17 12.86 -14.93
N GLN A 216 4.77 13.34 -16.02
CA GLN A 216 5.07 14.76 -16.26
C GLN A 216 6.02 15.38 -15.21
N LEU A 217 6.84 14.58 -14.55
CA LEU A 217 7.85 15.04 -13.61
C LEU A 217 9.18 15.35 -14.28
N LEU A 218 9.47 14.69 -15.41
CA LEU A 218 10.63 14.96 -16.27
C LEU A 218 10.19 15.25 -17.70
N SER A 219 10.92 16.13 -18.37
CA SER A 219 10.93 16.33 -19.82
C SER A 219 12.18 15.68 -20.41
N VAL A 220 12.01 14.94 -21.51
CA VAL A 220 13.11 14.21 -22.18
C VAL A 220 13.27 14.74 -23.61
N GLU A 221 14.40 15.37 -23.90
CA GLU A 221 14.74 15.85 -25.23
C GLU A 221 15.99 15.10 -25.74
N GLY A 222 15.78 14.01 -26.48
CA GLY A 222 16.85 13.10 -26.89
C GLY A 222 17.46 12.38 -25.70
N ASP A 223 18.71 12.64 -25.36
CA ASP A 223 19.40 12.12 -24.19
C ASP A 223 19.50 13.14 -23.03
N LEU A 224 18.85 14.29 -23.15
CA LEU A 224 18.84 15.32 -22.12
C LEU A 224 17.56 15.22 -21.29
N LEU A 225 17.71 15.29 -19.98
CA LEU A 225 16.66 15.25 -18.97
C LEU A 225 16.54 16.60 -18.30
N GLN A 226 15.31 17.06 -18.11
CA GLN A 226 15.01 18.32 -17.41
C GLN A 226 13.83 18.11 -16.48
N LEU A 227 13.91 18.67 -15.26
CA LEU A 227 12.78 18.72 -14.34
C LEU A 227 11.68 19.64 -14.89
N THR A 228 10.44 19.19 -14.81
CA THR A 228 9.28 20.02 -15.13
C THR A 228 8.91 20.94 -13.95
N GLU A 229 7.96 21.86 -14.16
CA GLU A 229 7.41 22.67 -13.07
C GLU A 229 6.77 21.83 -11.95
N THR A 230 6.22 20.66 -12.28
CA THR A 230 5.65 19.71 -11.31
C THR A 230 6.70 18.76 -10.74
N GLY A 231 7.77 18.47 -11.46
CA GLY A 231 8.85 17.61 -11.00
C GLY A 231 9.82 18.26 -10.03
N LEU A 232 9.99 19.59 -10.15
CA LEU A 232 10.91 20.34 -9.29
C LEU A 232 10.52 20.32 -7.79
N PRO A 233 9.25 20.55 -7.40
CA PRO A 233 8.84 20.44 -6.00
C PRO A 233 9.06 19.03 -5.44
N GLU A 234 8.72 18.01 -6.20
CA GLU A 234 8.88 16.62 -5.78
C GLU A 234 10.35 16.23 -5.57
N ALA A 235 11.23 16.65 -6.48
CA ALA A 235 12.66 16.44 -6.34
C ALA A 235 13.25 17.21 -5.12
N ARG A 236 12.75 18.42 -4.83
CA ARG A 236 13.15 19.20 -3.66
C ARG A 236 12.68 18.56 -2.36
N ARG A 237 11.48 17.99 -2.35
CA ARG A 237 10.94 17.25 -1.20
C ARG A 237 11.85 16.06 -0.83
N LEU A 238 12.26 15.27 -1.82
CA LEU A 238 13.20 14.16 -1.61
C LEU A 238 14.55 14.65 -1.07
N LEU A 239 15.08 15.72 -1.66
CA LEU A 239 16.35 16.29 -1.23
C LEU A 239 16.27 16.87 0.20
N ARG A 240 15.13 17.48 0.58
CA ARG A 240 14.88 17.95 1.95
C ARG A 240 14.89 16.77 2.92
N ALA A 241 14.14 15.70 2.62
CA ALA A 241 14.11 14.51 3.44
C ALA A 241 15.52 13.91 3.63
N HIS A 242 16.28 13.77 2.55
CA HIS A 242 17.67 13.29 2.60
C HIS A 242 18.54 14.10 3.57
N ARG A 243 18.57 15.41 3.44
CA ARG A 243 19.41 16.30 4.24
C ARG A 243 18.98 16.37 5.70
N LEU A 244 17.69 16.30 5.98
CA LEU A 244 17.18 16.22 7.35
C LEU A 244 17.55 14.89 8.01
N TRP A 245 17.50 13.76 7.28
CA TRP A 245 17.97 12.48 7.77
C TRP A 245 19.49 12.48 8.02
N GLU A 246 20.30 13.06 7.14
CA GLU A 246 21.74 13.23 7.38
C GLU A 246 22.00 14.01 8.66
N THR A 247 21.35 15.16 8.84
CA THR A 247 21.48 16.01 10.03
C THR A 247 21.06 15.26 11.31
N TYR A 248 19.97 14.53 11.27
CA TYR A 248 19.49 13.74 12.41
C TYR A 248 20.43 12.60 12.77
N LEU A 249 20.93 11.87 11.78
CA LEU A 249 21.86 10.76 11.98
C LEU A 249 23.22 11.25 12.54
N GLU A 250 23.71 12.41 12.08
CA GLU A 250 24.89 13.05 12.67
C GLU A 250 24.67 13.38 14.13
N HIS A 251 23.52 13.97 14.47
CA HIS A 251 23.15 14.28 15.86
C HIS A 251 23.09 13.04 16.75
N LEU A 252 22.77 11.87 16.20
CA LEU A 252 22.83 10.58 16.88
C LEU A 252 24.23 9.98 16.96
N GLY A 253 25.25 10.64 16.40
CA GLY A 253 26.65 10.20 16.43
C GLY A 253 26.98 9.13 15.37
N THR A 254 26.23 9.07 14.27
CA THR A 254 26.56 8.17 13.14
C THR A 254 27.89 8.60 12.50
N PRO A 255 28.82 7.66 12.22
CA PRO A 255 30.07 7.99 11.53
C PRO A 255 29.81 8.62 10.16
N GLY A 256 30.57 9.67 9.80
CA GLY A 256 30.37 10.42 8.55
C GLY A 256 30.44 9.56 7.28
N GLU A 257 31.24 8.48 7.29
CA GLU A 257 31.34 7.54 6.16
C GLU A 257 30.04 6.74 5.90
N GLU A 258 29.21 6.52 6.93
CA GLU A 258 27.96 5.77 6.84
C GLU A 258 26.73 6.70 6.68
N LEU A 259 26.90 7.99 6.93
CA LEU A 259 25.83 8.96 7.10
C LEU A 259 24.99 9.09 5.83
N HIS A 260 25.65 9.32 4.69
CA HIS A 260 24.98 9.45 3.39
C HIS A 260 24.24 8.18 2.97
N GLY A 261 24.86 6.99 3.14
CA GLY A 261 24.21 5.72 2.78
C GLY A 261 22.96 5.43 3.62
N ARG A 262 23.00 5.71 4.93
CA ARG A 262 21.83 5.52 5.81
C ARG A 262 20.74 6.54 5.55
N ALA A 263 21.07 7.80 5.30
CA ALA A 263 20.10 8.83 4.94
C ALA A 263 19.39 8.47 3.63
N HIS A 264 20.13 7.97 2.64
CA HIS A 264 19.60 7.51 1.37
C HIS A 264 18.60 6.35 1.51
N GLU A 265 18.81 5.42 2.43
CA GLU A 265 17.83 4.35 2.71
C GLU A 265 16.55 4.90 3.36
N LEU A 266 16.66 5.92 4.21
CA LEU A 266 15.57 6.48 5.01
C LEU A 266 14.74 7.53 4.25
N GLU A 267 15.31 8.26 3.29
CA GLU A 267 14.60 9.28 2.49
C GLU A 267 13.42 8.72 1.70
N HIS A 268 13.44 7.42 1.40
CA HIS A 268 12.36 6.71 0.68
C HIS A 268 11.21 6.27 1.57
N VAL A 269 11.28 6.52 2.87
CA VAL A 269 10.15 6.33 3.77
C VAL A 269 9.17 7.48 3.53
N HIS A 270 8.08 7.19 2.80
CA HIS A 270 7.05 8.16 2.40
C HIS A 270 6.13 8.53 3.57
N ASP A 271 6.69 9.02 4.64
CA ASP A 271 5.94 9.58 5.76
C ASP A 271 6.34 11.05 5.92
N GLU A 272 5.54 11.93 5.34
CA GLU A 272 5.76 13.38 5.41
C GLU A 272 5.77 13.86 6.85
N SER A 273 4.91 13.27 7.69
CA SER A 273 4.87 13.56 9.13
C SER A 273 6.17 13.20 9.87
N ALA A 274 6.92 12.22 9.38
CA ALA A 274 8.23 11.87 9.93
C ALA A 274 9.29 12.90 9.54
N VAL A 275 9.25 13.44 8.35
CA VAL A 275 10.18 14.49 7.87
C VAL A 275 9.91 15.79 8.61
N ASP A 276 8.64 16.16 8.79
CA ASP A 276 8.25 17.35 9.57
C ASP A 276 8.65 17.23 11.03
N TYR A 277 8.42 16.06 11.63
CA TYR A 277 8.90 15.78 12.99
C TYR A 277 10.42 15.89 13.13
N LEU A 278 11.20 15.48 12.11
CA LEU A 278 12.65 15.64 12.12
C LEU A 278 13.05 17.10 12.03
N ASP A 279 12.40 17.86 11.18
CA ASP A 279 12.65 19.30 11.00
C ASP A 279 12.37 20.06 12.30
N ASP A 280 11.23 19.83 12.95
CA ASP A 280 10.88 20.39 14.24
C ASP A 280 11.89 20.02 15.31
N LYS A 281 12.22 18.72 15.41
CA LYS A 281 13.14 18.21 16.44
C LYS A 281 14.56 18.75 16.30
N LEU A 282 14.99 19.06 15.08
CA LEU A 282 16.29 19.62 14.77
C LEU A 282 16.30 21.15 14.85
N GLY A 283 15.16 21.80 15.11
CA GLY A 283 15.03 23.24 15.23
C GLY A 283 15.15 23.93 13.86
N HIS A 284 14.58 23.37 12.82
CA HIS A 284 14.53 23.88 11.44
C HIS A 284 15.90 24.24 10.88
N PRO A 285 16.81 23.28 10.71
CA PRO A 285 18.18 23.54 10.28
C PRO A 285 18.22 24.09 8.85
N LEU A 286 19.12 25.04 8.60
CA LEU A 286 19.28 25.65 7.27
C LEU A 286 20.22 24.84 6.37
N THR A 287 21.17 24.12 6.97
CA THR A 287 22.20 23.36 6.25
C THR A 287 22.34 21.96 6.83
N ASP A 288 22.72 21.03 5.95
CA ASP A 288 23.11 19.67 6.33
C ASP A 288 24.53 19.64 6.96
N PRO A 289 25.02 18.49 7.45
CA PRO A 289 26.35 18.34 8.02
C PRO A 289 27.50 18.71 7.07
N HIS A 290 27.26 18.68 5.78
CA HIS A 290 28.24 19.04 4.75
C HIS A 290 28.19 20.53 4.35
N GLY A 291 27.29 21.32 4.98
CA GLY A 291 27.09 22.74 4.70
C GLY A 291 26.22 23.03 3.48
N SER A 292 25.52 22.02 2.94
CA SER A 292 24.59 22.21 1.83
C SER A 292 23.22 22.66 2.34
N GLU A 293 22.59 23.61 1.66
CA GLU A 293 21.31 24.18 2.07
C GLU A 293 20.17 23.16 2.02
N ILE A 294 19.44 22.98 3.13
CA ILE A 294 18.23 22.13 3.19
C ILE A 294 17.09 22.89 2.49
N PRO A 295 16.42 22.32 1.47
CA PRO A 295 15.29 22.96 0.82
C PRO A 295 14.16 23.31 1.79
N GLU A 296 13.47 24.42 1.54
CA GLU A 296 12.29 24.82 2.29
C GLU A 296 11.11 23.87 2.07
N ASP A 297 10.16 23.88 3.01
CA ASP A 297 8.89 23.22 2.85
C ASP A 297 7.95 24.06 2.00
N PHE A 298 7.79 23.68 0.73
CA PHE A 298 6.91 24.41 -0.20
C PHE A 298 5.43 24.04 -0.06
N VAL A 299 5.08 23.03 0.75
CA VAL A 299 3.70 22.61 0.97
C VAL A 299 3.02 23.56 1.96
N ASP A 300 3.72 23.94 3.02
CA ASP A 300 3.18 24.80 4.07
C ASP A 300 3.42 26.30 3.80
N LEU A 301 4.47 26.66 3.04
CA LEU A 301 4.82 28.05 2.71
C LEU A 301 4.04 28.60 1.52
N VAL A 302 2.72 28.60 1.62
CA VAL A 302 1.82 29.16 0.59
C VAL A 302 1.17 30.45 1.11
N PRO A 303 1.12 31.54 0.29
CA PRO A 303 0.45 32.77 0.69
C PRO A 303 -0.99 32.52 1.17
N GLY A 304 -1.35 33.09 2.32
CA GLY A 304 -2.63 32.91 2.96
C GLY A 304 -2.70 31.73 3.95
N HIS A 305 -1.63 30.97 4.15
CA HIS A 305 -1.54 29.95 5.18
C HIS A 305 -1.01 30.53 6.51
N GLU A 306 -1.51 29.99 7.61
CA GLU A 306 -1.00 30.29 8.95
C GLU A 306 0.11 29.31 9.29
N VAL A 307 1.31 29.80 9.54
CA VAL A 307 2.50 28.99 9.80
C VAL A 307 3.26 29.49 11.03
N PRO A 308 3.99 28.63 11.78
CA PRO A 308 4.90 29.10 12.82
C PRO A 308 6.01 29.97 12.23
N LEU A 309 6.40 31.04 12.95
CA LEU A 309 7.52 31.87 12.53
C LEU A 309 8.82 31.08 12.44
N ALA A 310 8.97 30.04 13.25
CA ALA A 310 10.14 29.19 13.30
C ALA A 310 10.52 28.56 11.94
N ILE A 311 9.55 28.23 11.09
CA ILE A 311 9.81 27.65 9.76
C ILE A 311 10.17 28.67 8.69
N LEU A 312 9.95 29.96 8.96
CA LEU A 312 10.19 31.04 7.99
C LEU A 312 11.68 31.35 7.85
N ARG A 313 12.09 31.67 6.64
CA ARG A 313 13.46 32.05 6.28
C ARG A 313 13.56 33.51 5.82
N GLU A 314 14.78 33.95 5.60
CA GLU A 314 15.05 35.30 5.09
C GLU A 314 14.24 35.58 3.82
N GLY A 315 13.59 36.76 3.81
CA GLY A 315 12.78 37.22 2.69
C GLY A 315 11.27 36.92 2.84
N HIS A 316 10.84 36.03 3.73
CA HIS A 316 9.42 35.85 4.00
C HIS A 316 8.83 37.03 4.78
N SER A 317 7.55 37.32 4.52
CA SER A 317 6.80 38.33 5.21
C SER A 317 5.35 37.87 5.49
N GLY A 318 4.78 38.36 6.55
CA GLY A 318 3.40 38.04 6.89
C GLY A 318 2.89 38.82 8.08
N GLU A 319 1.63 38.60 8.44
CA GLU A 319 0.94 39.25 9.53
C GLU A 319 0.87 38.31 10.73
N VAL A 320 1.18 38.78 11.92
CA VAL A 320 1.08 38.03 13.18
C VAL A 320 -0.38 37.79 13.51
N VAL A 321 -0.81 36.54 13.54
CA VAL A 321 -2.19 36.13 13.86
C VAL A 321 -2.35 35.56 15.25
N LYS A 322 -1.27 35.01 15.82
CA LYS A 322 -1.29 34.42 17.15
C LYS A 322 0.08 34.49 17.82
N VAL A 323 0.10 34.81 19.09
CA VAL A 323 1.28 34.77 19.96
C VAL A 323 0.90 34.02 21.23
N THR A 324 1.61 32.91 21.53
CA THR A 324 1.35 32.07 22.69
C THR A 324 2.10 32.52 23.93
N ASP A 325 3.24 33.18 23.77
CA ASP A 325 4.02 33.75 24.86
C ASP A 325 3.49 35.14 25.25
N THR A 326 3.14 35.31 26.52
CA THR A 326 2.60 36.57 27.07
C THR A 326 3.62 37.70 27.09
N GLY A 327 4.92 37.40 27.17
CA GLY A 327 6.01 38.38 27.09
C GLY A 327 6.12 38.97 25.69
N LEU A 328 6.18 38.09 24.69
CA LEU A 328 6.26 38.45 23.28
C LEU A 328 4.98 39.13 22.76
N ALA A 329 3.82 38.82 23.29
CA ALA A 329 2.56 39.45 22.89
C ALA A 329 2.55 40.97 23.12
N SER A 330 3.37 41.51 24.02
CA SER A 330 3.53 42.96 24.22
C SER A 330 4.45 43.62 23.21
N GLU A 331 5.41 42.88 22.66
CA GLU A 331 6.38 43.35 21.67
C GLU A 331 5.90 43.13 20.22
N LEU A 332 5.17 42.02 20.01
CA LEU A 332 4.57 41.64 18.73
C LEU A 332 3.05 41.46 18.85
N PRO A 333 2.26 42.56 18.88
CA PRO A 333 0.81 42.46 18.93
C PRO A 333 0.24 41.84 17.63
N ILE A 334 -0.92 41.18 17.76
CA ILE A 334 -1.66 40.61 16.61
C ILE A 334 -1.94 41.72 15.59
N GLY A 335 -1.77 41.42 14.29
CA GLY A 335 -1.90 42.37 13.21
C GLY A 335 -0.59 43.08 12.84
N THR A 336 0.52 42.78 13.51
CA THR A 336 1.83 43.32 13.19
C THR A 336 2.36 42.66 11.91
N ILE A 337 2.83 43.47 10.95
CA ILE A 337 3.51 42.95 9.77
C ILE A 337 4.98 42.73 10.08
N ILE A 338 5.44 41.53 9.81
CA ILE A 338 6.84 41.12 10.04
C ILE A 338 7.54 40.79 8.72
N HIS A 339 8.84 41.06 8.69
CA HIS A 339 9.74 40.61 7.64
C HIS A 339 10.89 39.83 8.30
N VAL A 340 11.09 38.60 7.85
CA VAL A 340 12.14 37.74 8.37
C VAL A 340 13.47 38.09 7.72
N GLY A 341 14.44 38.42 8.55
CA GLY A 341 15.84 38.69 8.14
C GLY A 341 16.70 37.42 8.21
N PRO A 342 18.02 37.59 7.97
CA PRO A 342 18.95 36.47 8.05
C PRO A 342 19.02 35.92 9.49
N ARG A 343 19.02 34.59 9.62
CA ARG A 343 19.20 33.93 10.92
C ARG A 343 20.65 34.07 11.37
N ARG A 344 20.86 34.26 12.67
CA ARG A 344 22.18 34.31 13.33
C ARG A 344 22.43 33.05 14.14
N ASP A 345 23.65 32.91 14.64
CA ASP A 345 24.10 31.82 15.50
C ASP A 345 23.77 30.42 14.92
N GLN A 346 24.34 30.14 13.73
CA GLN A 346 24.12 28.90 12.99
C GLN A 346 22.64 28.58 12.70
N GLY A 347 21.79 29.61 12.61
CA GLY A 347 20.38 29.45 12.31
C GLY A 347 19.46 29.34 13.53
N GLN A 348 19.98 29.49 14.75
CA GLN A 348 19.18 29.38 15.99
C GLN A 348 18.54 30.68 16.46
N ILE A 349 18.92 31.84 15.89
CA ILE A 349 18.35 33.15 16.21
C ILE A 349 17.68 33.75 15.00
N TRP A 350 16.38 34.01 15.11
CA TRP A 350 15.56 34.66 14.10
C TRP A 350 15.64 36.18 14.25
N MET A 351 16.10 36.84 13.20
CA MET A 351 16.06 38.31 13.11
C MET A 351 14.78 38.72 12.42
N ILE A 352 13.89 39.41 13.12
CA ILE A 352 12.68 39.94 12.50
C ILE A 352 12.67 41.46 12.55
N ARG A 353 12.24 42.04 11.41
CA ARG A 353 11.85 43.44 11.35
C ARG A 353 10.35 43.53 11.37
N PHE A 354 9.79 44.32 12.24
CA PHE A 354 8.37 44.49 12.35
C PHE A 354 7.94 45.94 12.22
N SER A 355 6.77 46.16 11.62
CA SER A 355 6.11 47.44 11.55
C SER A 355 4.70 47.34 12.09
N LEU A 356 4.37 48.17 13.07
CA LEU A 356 3.00 48.38 13.51
C LEU A 356 2.25 49.21 12.47
N ALA A 357 0.98 48.86 12.22
CA ALA A 357 0.15 49.47 11.17
C ALA A 357 0.02 51.02 11.31
N ASP A 358 0.28 51.58 12.48
CA ASP A 358 0.19 53.01 12.77
C ASP A 358 1.53 53.72 12.99
N GLU A 359 2.64 53.04 13.08
CA GLU A 359 3.98 53.63 13.33
C GLU A 359 4.92 53.45 12.17
N LYS A 360 5.59 54.55 11.77
CA LYS A 360 6.63 54.57 10.70
C LYS A 360 7.98 54.01 11.14
N ASP A 361 8.16 53.70 12.41
CA ASP A 361 9.41 53.15 12.91
C ASP A 361 9.37 51.61 12.88
N ALA A 362 10.24 51.00 12.07
CA ALA A 362 10.45 49.56 12.05
C ALA A 362 11.32 49.15 13.25
N GLY A 363 10.81 48.33 14.14
CA GLY A 363 11.57 47.67 15.19
C GLY A 363 12.34 46.45 14.67
N GLU A 364 13.44 46.10 15.32
CA GLU A 364 14.13 44.82 15.11
C GLU A 364 14.02 44.00 16.42
N LEU A 365 13.72 42.73 16.29
CA LEU A 365 13.60 41.80 17.42
C LEU A 365 14.39 40.51 17.12
N GLU A 366 15.11 40.04 18.12
CA GLU A 366 15.82 38.75 18.06
C GLU A 366 15.00 37.72 18.85
N LEU A 367 14.66 36.61 18.20
CA LEU A 367 13.94 35.49 18.81
C LEU A 367 14.79 34.23 18.76
N ASP A 368 14.81 33.50 19.85
CA ASP A 368 15.28 32.11 19.89
C ASP A 368 14.24 31.17 19.27
N HIS A 369 14.54 29.88 19.22
CA HIS A 369 13.65 28.88 18.67
C HIS A 369 12.28 28.83 19.37
N ASP A 370 12.26 28.85 20.72
CA ASP A 370 11.02 28.79 21.48
C ASP A 370 10.15 30.05 21.27
N GLY A 371 10.81 31.20 21.15
CA GLY A 371 10.15 32.47 20.85
C GLY A 371 9.60 32.49 19.42
N ALA A 372 10.34 31.98 18.44
CA ALA A 372 9.89 31.90 17.05
C ALA A 372 8.73 30.90 16.88
N ASP A 373 8.75 29.76 17.61
CA ASP A 373 7.65 28.78 17.59
C ASP A 373 6.37 29.29 18.30
N ALA A 374 6.53 30.19 19.25
CA ALA A 374 5.41 30.82 19.96
C ALA A 374 4.61 31.83 19.09
N VAL A 375 5.09 32.21 17.90
CA VAL A 375 4.46 33.18 17.01
C VAL A 375 3.94 32.51 15.75
N THR A 376 2.63 32.65 15.47
CA THR A 376 2.02 32.18 14.22
C THR A 376 1.77 33.35 13.27
N VAL A 377 2.12 33.18 12.02
CA VAL A 377 2.12 34.23 10.98
C VAL A 377 1.25 33.79 9.80
N LEU A 378 0.40 34.69 9.31
CA LEU A 378 -0.31 34.54 8.04
C LEU A 378 0.62 35.05 6.92
N LEU A 379 1.01 34.16 6.03
CA LEU A 379 1.93 34.48 4.92
C LEU A 379 1.31 35.41 3.86
N HIS A 380 2.12 36.34 3.36
CA HIS A 380 1.75 37.29 2.31
C HIS A 380 2.36 36.95 0.95
#